data_80c68c850404a2c9a0efb58d30fc9dc3
#
_entry.id   80c68c850404a2c9a0efb58d30fc9dc3
#
_cell.length_a   1.000
_cell.length_b   1.000
_cell.length_c   1.000
_cell.angle_alpha   90.00
_cell.angle_beta   90.00
_cell.angle_gamma   90.00
#
_symmetry.space_group_name_H-M   'P 1'
#
loop_
_entity.id
_entity.type
_entity.pdbx_description
1 polymer ?
#
loop_
_entity_poly.entity_id
_entity_poly.type
_entity_poly.pdbx_seq_one_letter_code
_entity_poly.pdbx_strand_id
1 'polypeptide(L)'
;MTNERPEMLEQSATLYFGPWYRRSPYFDATRRAGCTAYDIYNHMYLPGYYDDPDVEYALLNEGVTMWDVGVERTVEVSGPDADKLIDMITCRDLTKCAVKQGKYMIVTAPDGGIVNDPVLLHVDENRWWMQLADSDAGLYALGVLGASGLNAKVTLPDVHPMQVQGPLSAKTLEKLVGSAIYDIKYYWCENFSIDGIPVLISRTGWTAIPGFEVNLLDYSRGDDLWNAVAGAGEEFGIKPIAPCEARRIEGGIFNYGSDMTLDDTPLHVMGLERLVEDQPQDYMGKAALEALKTKGVDRKLVGLDLPGDQLRAELSRTWDVVRDGTTVGRVTDAVWSPGLERNIGFVWVPIDMAEPGTKLEIHTEHGTTIEGTTASIPFVDPRKKAPAAALA
;
A
#
# COMPACT_ATOMS: atom_id res chain seq x y z
N MET A 1 1.58 3.10 33.71
CA MET A 1 2.02 2.42 32.47
C MET A 1 3.06 3.35 31.88
N THR A 2 4.31 2.93 31.88
CA THR A 2 5.40 3.66 31.27
C THR A 2 5.15 3.64 29.75
N ASN A 3 5.05 4.82 29.19
CA ASN A 3 4.94 5.04 27.74
C ASN A 3 6.32 4.71 27.14
N GLU A 4 6.65 3.42 27.06
CA GLU A 4 7.89 2.99 26.43
C GLU A 4 7.72 3.23 24.93
N ARG A 5 8.44 4.21 24.41
CA ARG A 5 8.57 4.43 22.97
C ARG A 5 9.09 3.14 22.32
N PRO A 6 8.62 2.80 21.11
CA PRO A 6 9.20 1.70 20.35
C PRO A 6 10.73 1.82 20.34
N GLU A 7 11.42 0.70 20.46
CA GLU A 7 12.89 0.62 20.56
C GLU A 7 13.61 1.34 19.40
N MET A 8 12.99 1.41 18.23
CA MET A 8 13.42 2.22 17.08
C MET A 8 13.54 3.72 17.37
N LEU A 9 12.76 4.26 18.31
CA LEU A 9 12.80 5.67 18.70
C LEU A 9 13.79 5.93 19.86
N GLU A 10 14.34 4.91 20.48
CA GLU A 10 15.37 5.04 21.52
C GLU A 10 16.76 5.31 20.95
N GLN A 11 17.01 4.97 19.68
CA GLN A 11 18.23 5.39 19.00
C GLN A 11 18.15 6.88 18.74
N SER A 12 19.03 7.66 19.36
CA SER A 12 19.07 9.13 19.32
C SER A 12 19.52 9.72 17.94
N ALA A 13 19.04 9.12 16.84
CA ALA A 13 19.26 9.68 15.51
C ALA A 13 18.28 10.82 15.25
N THR A 14 18.79 11.92 14.73
CA THR A 14 17.97 13.08 14.34
C THR A 14 17.73 13.07 12.85
N LEU A 15 16.46 13.09 12.42
CA LEU A 15 16.10 13.28 11.03
C LEU A 15 16.14 14.78 10.68
N TYR A 16 16.96 15.16 9.69
CA TYR A 16 17.01 16.52 9.16
C TYR A 16 16.02 16.69 8.02
N PHE A 17 15.07 17.60 8.15
CA PHE A 17 14.14 17.97 7.07
C PHE A 17 14.83 18.85 6.03
N GLY A 18 15.74 18.28 5.27
CA GLY A 18 16.50 18.96 4.21
C GLY A 18 15.82 18.88 2.82
N PRO A 19 16.44 19.48 1.79
CA PRO A 19 15.91 19.48 0.44
C PRO A 19 16.12 18.16 -0.33
N TRP A 20 16.74 17.15 0.29
CA TRP A 20 17.01 15.83 -0.30
C TRP A 20 15.74 15.04 -0.57
N TYR A 21 14.74 15.23 0.29
CA TYR A 21 13.45 14.55 0.22
C TYR A 21 12.34 15.58 0.01
N ARG A 22 11.31 15.18 -0.70
CA ARG A 22 10.16 16.02 -0.99
C ARG A 22 9.23 16.06 0.21
N ARG A 23 8.47 17.12 0.30
CA ARG A 23 7.35 17.26 1.23
C ARG A 23 6.06 17.07 0.47
N SER A 24 5.09 16.41 1.09
CA SER A 24 3.72 16.43 0.60
C SER A 24 3.10 17.83 0.78
N PRO A 25 2.00 18.16 0.13
CA PRO A 25 1.27 19.41 0.40
C PRO A 25 0.69 19.47 1.81
N TYR A 26 0.65 18.34 2.54
CA TYR A 26 0.12 18.22 3.90
C TYR A 26 1.21 18.23 4.98
N PHE A 27 2.48 18.20 4.62
CA PHE A 27 3.60 18.02 5.54
C PHE A 27 3.56 18.96 6.75
N ASP A 28 3.31 20.28 6.54
CA ASP A 28 3.24 21.23 7.64
C ASP A 28 1.97 21.03 8.49
N ALA A 29 0.86 20.59 7.89
CA ALA A 29 -0.36 20.21 8.62
C ALA A 29 -0.12 18.99 9.51
N THR A 30 0.59 17.95 9.04
CA THR A 30 0.92 16.76 9.85
C THR A 30 1.75 17.12 11.08
N ARG A 31 2.72 18.05 10.94
CA ARG A 31 3.50 18.55 12.07
C ARG A 31 2.65 19.31 13.07
N ARG A 32 1.75 20.19 12.61
CA ARG A 32 0.81 20.91 13.50
C ARG A 32 -0.16 19.96 14.21
N ALA A 33 -0.50 18.86 13.57
CA ALA A 33 -1.37 17.82 14.12
C ALA A 33 -0.66 16.87 15.12
N GLY A 34 0.65 17.06 15.35
CA GLY A 34 1.39 16.32 16.38
C GLY A 34 2.19 15.12 15.88
N CYS A 35 2.45 15.00 14.58
CA CYS A 35 3.37 13.98 14.07
C CYS A 35 4.77 14.14 14.70
N THR A 36 5.28 13.08 15.32
CA THR A 36 6.55 13.09 16.07
C THR A 36 7.67 12.25 15.44
N ALA A 37 7.33 11.38 14.48
CA ALA A 37 8.29 10.61 13.70
C ALA A 37 7.92 10.63 12.22
N TYR A 38 8.93 10.52 11.36
CA TYR A 38 8.77 10.43 9.92
C TYR A 38 9.68 9.36 9.35
N ASP A 39 9.14 8.59 8.41
CA ASP A 39 9.87 7.69 7.55
C ASP A 39 10.14 8.32 6.19
N ILE A 40 10.95 7.63 5.38
CA ILE A 40 11.19 8.00 3.99
C ILE A 40 10.56 6.95 3.09
N TYR A 41 9.68 7.40 2.21
CA TYR A 41 9.00 6.55 1.23
C TYR A 41 8.90 7.31 -0.10
N ASN A 42 9.25 6.68 -1.21
CA ASN A 42 9.28 7.32 -2.53
C ASN A 42 10.04 8.66 -2.58
N HIS A 43 11.15 8.77 -1.83
CA HIS A 43 11.95 10.02 -1.69
C HIS A 43 11.15 11.18 -1.06
N MET A 44 10.16 10.88 -0.23
CA MET A 44 9.33 11.84 0.48
C MET A 44 9.25 11.51 1.98
N TYR A 45 8.90 12.51 2.78
CA TYR A 45 8.64 12.31 4.21
C TYR A 45 7.23 11.74 4.40
N LEU A 46 7.15 10.57 5.02
CA LEU A 46 5.91 9.88 5.41
C LEU A 46 5.71 10.04 6.92
N PRO A 47 4.56 10.55 7.40
CA PRO A 47 4.28 10.52 8.83
C PRO A 47 4.28 9.10 9.38
N GLY A 48 5.10 8.84 10.40
CA GLY A 48 5.30 7.52 10.97
C GLY A 48 4.75 7.34 12.40
N TYR A 49 4.41 8.44 13.11
CA TYR A 49 3.88 8.31 14.48
C TYR A 49 3.16 9.57 14.95
N TYR A 50 1.94 9.40 15.48
CA TYR A 50 1.17 10.44 16.15
C TYR A 50 0.79 10.04 17.58
N ASP A 51 0.20 8.87 17.77
CA ASP A 51 -0.32 8.36 19.05
C ASP A 51 0.04 6.88 19.23
N ASP A 52 -0.39 6.27 20.32
CA ASP A 52 -0.22 4.82 20.54
C ASP A 52 -0.88 4.04 19.37
N PRO A 53 -0.15 3.10 18.72
CA PRO A 53 -0.68 2.32 17.60
C PRO A 53 -1.99 1.58 17.90
N ASP A 54 -2.23 1.13 19.13
CA ASP A 54 -3.48 0.47 19.52
C ASP A 54 -4.65 1.46 19.52
N VAL A 55 -4.40 2.74 19.87
CA VAL A 55 -5.40 3.83 19.81
C VAL A 55 -5.73 4.18 18.36
N GLU A 56 -4.71 4.30 17.51
CA GLU A 56 -4.88 4.56 16.07
C GLU A 56 -5.60 3.40 15.39
N TYR A 57 -5.26 2.15 15.74
CA TYR A 57 -5.92 0.95 15.25
C TYR A 57 -7.41 0.93 15.61
N ALA A 58 -7.77 1.23 16.87
CA ALA A 58 -9.16 1.26 17.32
C ALA A 58 -9.96 2.33 16.55
N LEU A 59 -9.42 3.55 16.44
CA LEU A 59 -10.06 4.65 15.71
C LEU A 59 -10.28 4.31 14.24
N LEU A 60 -9.29 3.67 13.58
CA LEU A 60 -9.39 3.23 12.20
C LEU A 60 -10.49 2.17 12.00
N ASN A 61 -10.68 1.27 12.95
CA ASN A 61 -11.67 0.19 12.85
C ASN A 61 -13.11 0.62 13.18
N GLU A 62 -13.28 1.63 14.03
CA GLU A 62 -14.57 2.03 14.61
C GLU A 62 -15.04 3.41 14.16
N GLY A 63 -14.13 4.29 13.76
CA GLY A 63 -14.38 5.68 13.46
C GLY A 63 -13.99 6.11 12.05
N VAL A 64 -13.23 7.19 11.98
CA VAL A 64 -12.64 7.73 10.76
C VAL A 64 -11.26 8.33 11.05
N THR A 65 -10.34 8.10 10.15
CA THR A 65 -8.97 8.62 10.21
C THR A 65 -8.61 9.34 8.93
N MET A 66 -7.62 10.22 8.98
CA MET A 66 -7.04 10.86 7.79
C MET A 66 -5.52 10.65 7.78
N TRP A 67 -4.94 10.43 6.59
CA TRP A 67 -3.53 10.10 6.44
C TRP A 67 -2.92 10.95 5.34
N ASP A 68 -1.74 11.47 5.58
CA ASP A 68 -0.89 12.00 4.51
C ASP A 68 -0.21 10.83 3.79
N VAL A 69 -0.77 10.41 2.68
CA VAL A 69 -0.20 9.41 1.77
C VAL A 69 0.29 10.05 0.46
N GLY A 70 0.62 11.34 0.49
CA GLY A 70 1.21 12.05 -0.64
C GLY A 70 2.53 11.42 -1.15
N VAL A 71 3.11 10.54 -0.36
CA VAL A 71 4.27 9.71 -0.72
C VAL A 71 3.97 8.66 -1.79
N GLU A 72 2.71 8.28 -2.01
CA GLU A 72 2.28 7.45 -3.14
C GLU A 72 2.33 8.28 -4.42
N ARG A 73 3.53 8.58 -4.87
CA ARG A 73 3.79 9.43 -6.03
C ARG A 73 3.00 8.96 -7.24
N THR A 74 2.16 9.83 -7.77
CA THR A 74 1.41 9.54 -8.98
C THR A 74 2.30 9.70 -10.20
N VAL A 75 2.33 8.68 -11.05
CA VAL A 75 2.90 8.73 -12.40
C VAL A 75 1.76 8.71 -13.41
N GLU A 76 1.72 9.71 -14.28
CA GLU A 76 0.74 9.76 -15.37
C GLU A 76 1.34 9.20 -16.64
N VAL A 77 0.60 8.27 -17.28
CA VAL A 77 0.82 7.81 -18.65
C VAL A 77 -0.32 8.34 -19.49
N SER A 78 -0.01 9.14 -20.53
CA SER A 78 -1.02 9.77 -21.37
C SER A 78 -0.64 9.81 -22.85
N GLY A 79 -1.63 9.96 -23.73
CA GLY A 79 -1.43 10.07 -25.18
C GLY A 79 -2.00 8.90 -25.96
N PRO A 80 -1.94 8.96 -27.31
CA PRO A 80 -2.62 7.99 -28.18
C PRO A 80 -2.26 6.51 -27.96
N ASP A 81 -1.05 6.23 -27.47
CA ASP A 81 -0.56 4.89 -27.19
C ASP A 81 -0.40 4.61 -25.68
N ALA A 82 -1.06 5.40 -24.81
CA ALA A 82 -0.96 5.23 -23.35
C ALA A 82 -1.40 3.83 -22.92
N ASP A 83 -2.52 3.33 -23.43
CA ASP A 83 -3.03 1.99 -23.13
C ASP A 83 -1.99 0.89 -23.46
N LYS A 84 -1.33 1.02 -24.63
CA LYS A 84 -0.29 0.06 -25.05
C LYS A 84 0.91 0.08 -24.13
N LEU A 85 1.33 1.26 -23.66
CA LEU A 85 2.46 1.36 -22.74
C LEU A 85 2.12 0.72 -21.39
N ILE A 86 0.91 0.97 -20.87
CA ILE A 86 0.44 0.35 -19.63
C ILE A 86 0.38 -1.17 -19.79
N ASP A 87 -0.20 -1.69 -20.89
CA ASP A 87 -0.26 -3.12 -21.16
C ASP A 87 1.15 -3.76 -21.27
N MET A 88 2.11 -3.04 -21.85
CA MET A 88 3.50 -3.54 -21.98
C MET A 88 4.23 -3.73 -20.66
N ILE A 89 3.86 -3.03 -19.60
CA ILE A 89 4.58 -3.05 -18.32
C ILE A 89 3.89 -3.87 -17.23
N THR A 90 2.73 -4.49 -17.51
CA THR A 90 1.98 -5.26 -16.50
C THR A 90 1.62 -6.66 -16.96
N CYS A 91 1.66 -7.60 -16.03
CA CYS A 91 1.17 -8.97 -16.24
C CYS A 91 -0.36 -9.10 -16.13
N ARG A 92 -1.08 -8.00 -15.91
CA ARG A 92 -2.53 -8.00 -15.73
C ARG A 92 -3.26 -7.59 -17.00
N ASP A 93 -4.35 -8.30 -17.34
CA ASP A 93 -5.27 -7.91 -18.42
C ASP A 93 -6.09 -6.67 -18.03
N LEU A 94 -5.86 -5.57 -18.74
CA LEU A 94 -6.53 -4.29 -18.54
C LEU A 94 -7.60 -3.98 -19.60
N THR A 95 -7.84 -4.87 -20.57
CA THR A 95 -8.79 -4.67 -21.68
C THR A 95 -10.22 -4.35 -21.21
N LYS A 96 -10.57 -4.74 -19.99
CA LYS A 96 -11.89 -4.48 -19.37
C LYS A 96 -11.84 -3.39 -18.29
N CYS A 97 -10.75 -2.64 -18.18
CA CYS A 97 -10.67 -1.54 -17.24
C CYS A 97 -11.32 -0.29 -17.85
N ALA A 98 -12.54 0.01 -17.44
CA ALA A 98 -13.28 1.16 -17.94
C ALA A 98 -12.67 2.49 -17.47
N VAL A 99 -12.93 3.58 -18.20
CA VAL A 99 -12.64 4.95 -17.70
C VAL A 99 -13.32 5.14 -16.35
N LYS A 100 -12.63 5.80 -15.41
CA LYS A 100 -12.98 5.96 -13.99
C LYS A 100 -12.87 4.67 -13.17
N GLN A 101 -12.44 3.56 -13.72
CA GLN A 101 -12.13 2.35 -12.95
C GLN A 101 -10.65 2.28 -12.60
N GLY A 102 -10.35 1.73 -11.42
CA GLY A 102 -9.01 1.38 -10.99
C GLY A 102 -8.76 -0.12 -10.97
N LYS A 103 -7.50 -0.49 -10.90
CA LYS A 103 -7.01 -1.86 -10.73
C LYS A 103 -5.76 -1.85 -9.85
N TYR A 104 -5.64 -2.82 -8.95
CA TYR A 104 -4.34 -3.17 -8.39
C TYR A 104 -3.56 -3.95 -9.45
N MET A 105 -2.38 -3.50 -9.82
CA MET A 105 -1.58 -4.12 -10.87
C MET A 105 -0.15 -4.42 -10.36
N ILE A 106 0.55 -5.26 -11.10
CA ILE A 106 1.99 -5.49 -10.91
C ILE A 106 2.71 -4.98 -12.14
N VAL A 107 3.68 -4.10 -11.95
CA VAL A 107 4.64 -3.70 -12.98
C VAL A 107 5.76 -4.74 -12.98
N THR A 108 6.02 -5.36 -14.12
CA THR A 108 6.95 -6.48 -14.25
C THR A 108 8.20 -6.13 -15.04
N ALA A 109 9.36 -6.61 -14.59
CA ALA A 109 10.64 -6.55 -15.29
C ALA A 109 10.76 -7.66 -16.35
N PRO A 110 11.75 -7.61 -17.27
CA PRO A 110 11.91 -8.61 -18.32
C PRO A 110 12.10 -10.05 -17.83
N ASP A 111 12.63 -10.24 -16.63
CA ASP A 111 12.80 -11.53 -15.96
C ASP A 111 11.57 -11.96 -15.13
N GLY A 112 10.50 -11.16 -15.14
CA GLY A 112 9.28 -11.37 -14.36
C GLY A 112 9.32 -10.80 -12.94
N GLY A 113 10.40 -10.13 -12.55
CA GLY A 113 10.56 -9.47 -11.26
C GLY A 113 9.54 -8.35 -11.04
N ILE A 114 9.16 -8.10 -9.79
CA ILE A 114 8.21 -7.04 -9.41
C ILE A 114 8.96 -5.70 -9.36
N VAL A 115 8.65 -4.79 -10.29
CA VAL A 115 9.19 -3.41 -10.26
C VAL A 115 8.41 -2.54 -9.29
N ASN A 116 7.09 -2.72 -9.23
CA ASN A 116 6.18 -2.00 -8.35
C ASN A 116 4.80 -2.68 -8.36
N ASP A 117 3.98 -2.38 -7.38
CA ASP A 117 2.62 -2.90 -7.23
C ASP A 117 1.56 -1.78 -7.06
N PRO A 118 1.47 -0.84 -8.02
CA PRO A 118 0.67 0.36 -7.86
C PRO A 118 -0.83 0.11 -7.88
N VAL A 119 -1.58 1.06 -7.33
CA VAL A 119 -2.97 1.28 -7.73
C VAL A 119 -2.97 2.03 -9.07
N LEU A 120 -3.54 1.41 -10.08
CA LEU A 120 -3.74 2.03 -11.39
C LEU A 120 -5.16 2.60 -11.48
N LEU A 121 -5.29 3.86 -11.90
CA LEU A 121 -6.58 4.52 -12.17
C LEU A 121 -6.66 4.90 -13.66
N HIS A 122 -7.71 4.45 -14.35
CA HIS A 122 -8.03 4.88 -15.72
C HIS A 122 -8.84 6.19 -15.64
N VAL A 123 -8.15 7.31 -15.49
CA VAL A 123 -8.78 8.59 -15.13
C VAL A 123 -9.54 9.24 -16.27
N ASP A 124 -9.13 9.01 -17.53
CA ASP A 124 -9.76 9.52 -18.75
C ASP A 124 -9.34 8.66 -19.94
N GLU A 125 -9.94 8.84 -21.12
CA GLU A 125 -9.50 8.19 -22.35
C GLU A 125 -8.01 8.45 -22.62
N ASN A 126 -7.23 7.39 -22.86
CA ASN A 126 -5.78 7.45 -23.08
C ASN A 126 -5.02 8.18 -21.96
N ARG A 127 -5.48 8.06 -20.71
CA ARG A 127 -4.88 8.72 -19.56
C ARG A 127 -5.01 7.88 -18.30
N TRP A 128 -3.86 7.48 -17.76
CA TRP A 128 -3.73 6.57 -16.62
C TRP A 128 -2.88 7.18 -15.53
N TRP A 129 -3.24 6.93 -14.29
CA TRP A 129 -2.42 7.23 -13.12
C TRP A 129 -2.00 5.96 -12.43
N MET A 130 -0.69 5.81 -12.19
CA MET A 130 -0.12 4.81 -11.30
C MET A 130 0.23 5.49 -10.00
N GLN A 131 -0.40 5.10 -8.91
CA GLN A 131 -0.06 5.53 -7.55
C GLN A 131 0.91 4.50 -6.98
N LEU A 132 2.16 4.93 -6.80
CA LEU A 132 3.29 4.03 -6.64
C LEU A 132 3.50 3.58 -5.20
N ALA A 133 3.87 2.31 -5.03
CA ALA A 133 4.67 1.87 -3.90
C ALA A 133 6.13 2.37 -4.03
N ASP A 134 6.99 2.08 -3.04
CA ASP A 134 8.34 2.66 -2.94
C ASP A 134 9.32 2.12 -3.99
N SER A 135 9.21 2.61 -5.22
CA SER A 135 10.22 2.39 -6.26
C SER A 135 10.14 3.41 -7.40
N ASP A 136 11.16 3.45 -8.25
CA ASP A 136 11.24 4.34 -9.42
C ASP A 136 10.50 3.81 -10.66
N ALA A 137 9.30 3.23 -10.50
CA ALA A 137 8.51 2.70 -11.60
C ALA A 137 8.19 3.73 -12.70
N GLY A 138 8.15 5.02 -12.37
CA GLY A 138 8.02 6.09 -13.36
C GLY A 138 9.23 6.18 -14.29
N LEU A 139 10.44 6.01 -13.80
CA LEU A 139 11.66 5.95 -14.62
C LEU A 139 11.70 4.67 -15.44
N TYR A 140 11.23 3.55 -14.88
CA TYR A 140 11.08 2.31 -15.63
C TYR A 140 10.12 2.47 -16.81
N ALA A 141 8.92 2.99 -16.58
CA ALA A 141 7.94 3.25 -17.64
C ALA A 141 8.47 4.20 -18.72
N LEU A 142 9.22 5.25 -18.32
CA LEU A 142 9.88 6.18 -19.25
C LEU A 142 10.94 5.47 -20.10
N GLY A 143 11.72 4.55 -19.51
CA GLY A 143 12.72 3.74 -20.21
C GLY A 143 12.08 2.82 -21.24
N VAL A 144 10.99 2.12 -20.88
CA VAL A 144 10.21 1.27 -21.78
C VAL A 144 9.62 2.09 -22.93
N LEU A 145 9.03 3.25 -22.63
CA LEU A 145 8.51 4.20 -23.62
C LEU A 145 9.60 4.60 -24.62
N GLY A 146 10.79 4.97 -24.13
CA GLY A 146 11.91 5.40 -24.97
C GLY A 146 12.38 4.31 -25.95
N ALA A 147 12.25 3.03 -25.59
CA ALA A 147 12.62 1.89 -26.41
C ALA A 147 11.49 1.39 -27.34
N SER A 148 10.24 1.69 -27.03
CA SER A 148 9.08 1.12 -27.71
C SER A 148 8.66 1.82 -29.01
N GLY A 149 9.01 3.11 -29.17
CA GLY A 149 8.56 3.95 -30.26
C GLY A 149 7.07 4.36 -30.19
N LEU A 150 6.41 4.15 -29.05
CA LEU A 150 5.02 4.52 -28.81
C LEU A 150 4.86 6.05 -28.72
N ASN A 151 3.72 6.55 -29.17
CA ASN A 151 3.32 7.95 -29.03
C ASN A 151 2.56 8.17 -27.70
N ALA A 152 3.29 8.19 -26.61
CA ALA A 152 2.76 8.43 -25.28
C ALA A 152 3.67 9.40 -24.49
N LYS A 153 3.26 9.77 -23.29
CA LYS A 153 4.03 10.58 -22.35
C LYS A 153 3.98 9.93 -20.97
N VAL A 154 5.09 9.97 -20.26
CA VAL A 154 5.19 9.61 -18.84
C VAL A 154 5.58 10.87 -18.08
N THR A 155 4.75 11.29 -17.13
CA THR A 155 4.94 12.54 -16.37
C THR A 155 4.64 12.33 -14.88
N LEU A 156 5.07 13.28 -14.05
CA LEU A 156 4.66 13.40 -12.65
C LEU A 156 3.65 14.55 -12.55
N PRO A 157 2.34 14.27 -12.52
CA PRO A 157 1.32 15.31 -12.43
C PRO A 157 1.29 15.93 -11.02
N ASP A 158 0.63 17.08 -10.90
CA ASP A 158 0.32 17.72 -9.60
C ASP A 158 -0.87 16.98 -8.94
N VAL A 159 -0.60 15.78 -8.42
CA VAL A 159 -1.59 14.90 -7.80
C VAL A 159 -1.04 14.34 -6.50
N HIS A 160 -1.76 14.58 -5.40
CA HIS A 160 -1.31 14.24 -4.05
C HIS A 160 -2.44 13.58 -3.26
N PRO A 161 -2.39 12.26 -3.05
CA PRO A 161 -3.40 11.55 -2.30
C PRO A 161 -3.37 11.86 -0.80
N MET A 162 -4.56 11.97 -0.21
CA MET A 162 -4.84 11.93 1.21
C MET A 162 -5.82 10.80 1.45
N GLN A 163 -5.52 9.88 2.36
CA GLN A 163 -6.44 8.79 2.68
C GLN A 163 -7.42 9.22 3.78
N VAL A 164 -8.72 8.96 3.57
CA VAL A 164 -9.79 9.10 4.56
C VAL A 164 -10.38 7.72 4.80
N GLN A 165 -10.06 7.11 5.93
CA GLN A 165 -10.24 5.67 6.15
C GLN A 165 -11.03 5.40 7.43
N GLY A 166 -11.84 4.34 7.39
CA GLY A 166 -12.69 3.90 8.49
C GLY A 166 -14.17 3.84 8.13
N PRO A 167 -15.00 3.18 8.96
CA PRO A 167 -16.45 3.03 8.69
C PRO A 167 -17.19 4.35 8.53
N LEU A 168 -16.74 5.45 9.13
CA LEU A 168 -17.36 6.77 9.01
C LEU A 168 -16.77 7.65 7.89
N SER A 169 -15.85 7.12 7.08
CA SER A 169 -15.21 7.86 5.99
C SER A 169 -16.19 8.41 4.95
N ALA A 170 -17.19 7.60 4.55
CA ALA A 170 -18.20 8.04 3.59
C ALA A 170 -19.06 9.18 4.16
N LYS A 171 -19.48 9.11 5.44
CA LYS A 171 -20.24 10.19 6.11
C LYS A 171 -19.43 11.47 6.23
N THR A 172 -18.14 11.36 6.50
CA THR A 172 -17.25 12.52 6.54
C THR A 172 -17.18 13.20 5.17
N LEU A 173 -16.94 12.42 4.11
CA LEU A 173 -16.83 12.98 2.77
C LEU A 173 -18.16 13.44 2.19
N GLU A 174 -19.31 12.85 2.59
CA GLU A 174 -20.64 13.34 2.20
C GLU A 174 -20.84 14.81 2.57
N LYS A 175 -20.29 15.27 3.69
CA LYS A 175 -20.38 16.69 4.12
C LYS A 175 -19.63 17.62 3.17
N LEU A 176 -18.67 17.12 2.42
CA LEU A 176 -17.83 17.90 1.50
C LEU A 176 -18.29 17.83 0.04
N VAL A 177 -18.76 16.66 -0.39
CA VAL A 177 -19.08 16.39 -1.81
C VAL A 177 -20.52 15.90 -2.04
N GLY A 178 -21.33 15.82 -0.98
CA GLY A 178 -22.71 15.34 -1.03
C GLY A 178 -22.81 13.82 -1.19
N SER A 179 -24.05 13.36 -1.37
CA SER A 179 -24.39 11.92 -1.43
C SER A 179 -23.77 11.16 -2.61
N ALA A 180 -23.22 11.85 -3.60
CA ALA A 180 -22.53 11.22 -4.74
C ALA A 180 -21.30 10.37 -4.31
N ILE A 181 -20.77 10.59 -3.10
CA ILE A 181 -19.70 9.76 -2.53
C ILE A 181 -20.11 8.29 -2.41
N TYR A 182 -21.39 8.00 -2.16
CA TYR A 182 -21.91 6.64 -2.01
C TYR A 182 -22.02 5.88 -3.33
N ASP A 183 -22.00 6.58 -4.47
CA ASP A 183 -22.07 5.98 -5.81
C ASP A 183 -20.72 5.45 -6.29
N ILE A 184 -19.61 5.84 -5.63
CA ILE A 184 -18.28 5.39 -5.99
C ILE A 184 -18.10 3.92 -5.57
N LYS A 185 -18.01 3.02 -6.57
CA LYS A 185 -17.78 1.60 -6.33
C LYS A 185 -16.33 1.36 -5.90
N TYR A 186 -16.09 0.24 -5.24
CA TYR A 186 -14.74 -0.20 -4.89
C TYR A 186 -13.84 -0.29 -6.14
N TYR A 187 -12.67 0.34 -6.10
CA TYR A 187 -11.76 0.56 -7.24
C TYR A 187 -12.39 1.39 -8.37
N TRP A 188 -13.20 2.39 -8.04
CA TRP A 188 -13.66 3.43 -8.96
C TRP A 188 -13.28 4.80 -8.42
N CYS A 189 -13.25 5.80 -9.29
CA CYS A 189 -12.94 7.18 -8.93
C CYS A 189 -13.89 8.17 -9.65
N GLU A 190 -14.01 9.38 -9.07
CA GLU A 190 -14.81 10.46 -9.66
C GLU A 190 -14.21 11.82 -9.29
N ASN A 191 -14.42 12.80 -10.15
CA ASN A 191 -13.97 14.18 -9.94
C ASN A 191 -14.96 14.95 -9.07
N PHE A 192 -14.41 15.72 -8.12
CA PHE A 192 -15.18 16.59 -7.25
C PHE A 192 -14.49 17.94 -7.08
N SER A 193 -15.20 18.85 -6.40
CA SER A 193 -14.64 20.10 -5.91
C SER A 193 -15.01 20.25 -4.43
N ILE A 194 -14.02 20.44 -3.57
CA ILE A 194 -14.17 20.69 -2.14
C ILE A 194 -13.81 22.15 -1.90
N ASP A 195 -14.78 23.01 -1.60
CA ASP A 195 -14.58 24.47 -1.42
C ASP A 195 -13.77 25.12 -2.56
N GLY A 196 -14.05 24.72 -3.80
CA GLY A 196 -13.34 25.18 -4.99
C GLY A 196 -11.98 24.52 -5.22
N ILE A 197 -11.57 23.57 -4.38
CA ILE A 197 -10.35 22.78 -4.55
C ILE A 197 -10.67 21.59 -5.47
N PRO A 198 -9.99 21.47 -6.63
CA PRO A 198 -10.20 20.32 -7.51
C PRO A 198 -9.61 19.06 -6.91
N VAL A 199 -10.41 17.99 -6.84
CA VAL A 199 -9.98 16.67 -6.34
C VAL A 199 -10.53 15.56 -7.22
N LEU A 200 -9.80 14.43 -7.29
CA LEU A 200 -10.33 13.17 -7.75
C LEU A 200 -10.41 12.23 -6.54
N ILE A 201 -11.59 11.69 -6.25
CA ILE A 201 -11.77 10.77 -5.13
C ILE A 201 -11.87 9.36 -5.67
N SER A 202 -11.00 8.47 -5.21
CA SER A 202 -11.03 7.04 -5.51
C SER A 202 -11.45 6.26 -4.27
N ARG A 203 -12.19 5.15 -4.50
CA ARG A 203 -12.54 4.23 -3.44
C ARG A 203 -11.51 3.11 -3.37
N THR A 204 -10.35 3.47 -2.89
CA THR A 204 -9.15 2.66 -2.71
C THR A 204 -8.65 2.80 -1.26
N GLY A 205 -7.58 2.10 -0.89
CA GLY A 205 -6.98 2.20 0.44
C GLY A 205 -6.21 0.96 0.86
N TRP A 206 -5.32 1.13 1.84
CA TRP A 206 -4.28 0.19 2.23
C TRP A 206 -4.57 -0.62 3.53
N THR A 207 -5.82 -0.69 3.99
CA THR A 207 -6.15 -1.24 5.33
C THR A 207 -7.16 -2.38 5.33
N ALA A 208 -7.65 -2.83 4.18
CA ALA A 208 -8.77 -3.76 4.09
C ALA A 208 -10.07 -3.29 4.79
N ILE A 209 -10.14 -2.02 5.22
CA ILE A 209 -11.31 -1.34 5.75
C ILE A 209 -11.91 -0.43 4.68
N PRO A 210 -13.21 -0.08 4.73
CA PRO A 210 -13.78 0.93 3.85
C PRO A 210 -13.10 2.29 3.98
N GLY A 211 -12.89 2.96 2.85
CA GLY A 211 -12.29 4.29 2.80
C GLY A 211 -12.14 4.81 1.39
N PHE A 212 -11.52 5.98 1.31
CA PHE A 212 -11.31 6.70 0.06
C PHE A 212 -9.95 7.38 0.06
N GLU A 213 -9.40 7.57 -1.12
CA GLU A 213 -8.24 8.43 -1.35
C GLU A 213 -8.70 9.70 -2.07
N VAL A 214 -8.48 10.84 -1.43
CA VAL A 214 -8.78 12.16 -1.95
C VAL A 214 -7.53 12.70 -2.62
N ASN A 215 -7.48 12.62 -3.93
CA ASN A 215 -6.34 13.07 -4.72
C ASN A 215 -6.45 14.58 -4.96
N LEU A 216 -5.67 15.38 -4.26
CA LEU A 216 -5.55 16.82 -4.48
C LEU A 216 -4.90 17.10 -5.83
N LEU A 217 -5.48 18.01 -6.62
CA LEU A 217 -5.00 18.38 -7.96
C LEU A 217 -4.34 19.78 -8.03
N ASP A 218 -3.97 20.31 -6.88
CA ASP A 218 -3.29 21.60 -6.73
C ASP A 218 -2.47 21.60 -5.43
N TYR A 219 -1.16 21.40 -5.55
CA TYR A 219 -0.24 21.34 -4.39
C TYR A 219 -0.41 22.52 -3.43
N SER A 220 -0.66 23.73 -3.96
CA SER A 220 -0.77 24.94 -3.16
C SER A 220 -1.94 24.96 -2.17
N ARG A 221 -2.93 24.09 -2.36
CA ARG A 221 -4.17 24.00 -1.59
C ARG A 221 -4.14 22.87 -0.54
N GLY A 222 -2.97 22.29 -0.22
CA GLY A 222 -2.83 21.18 0.71
C GLY A 222 -3.37 21.47 2.11
N ASP A 223 -2.98 22.58 2.71
CA ASP A 223 -3.48 22.98 4.03
C ASP A 223 -5.01 23.22 4.02
N ASP A 224 -5.55 23.81 2.96
CA ASP A 224 -6.98 24.05 2.84
C ASP A 224 -7.77 22.75 2.78
N LEU A 225 -7.32 21.78 1.95
CA LEU A 225 -7.94 20.47 1.86
C LEU A 225 -7.84 19.70 3.18
N TRP A 226 -6.66 19.71 3.83
CA TRP A 226 -6.48 19.09 5.15
C TRP A 226 -7.48 19.61 6.16
N ASN A 227 -7.61 20.92 6.26
CA ASN A 227 -8.53 21.57 7.20
C ASN A 227 -10.00 21.30 6.87
N ALA A 228 -10.37 21.27 5.58
CA ALA A 228 -11.73 20.92 5.15
C ALA A 228 -12.11 19.49 5.57
N VAL A 229 -11.22 18.51 5.34
CA VAL A 229 -11.46 17.11 5.73
C VAL A 229 -11.50 16.97 7.25
N ALA A 230 -10.55 17.57 7.98
CA ALA A 230 -10.53 17.56 9.43
C ALA A 230 -11.81 18.17 10.02
N GLY A 231 -12.25 19.34 9.53
CA GLY A 231 -13.50 20.00 9.97
C GLY A 231 -14.75 19.18 9.66
N ALA A 232 -14.81 18.54 8.50
CA ALA A 232 -15.93 17.67 8.14
C ALA A 232 -16.05 16.45 9.06
N GLY A 233 -14.92 15.91 9.51
CA GLY A 233 -14.85 14.74 10.38
C GLY A 233 -14.86 15.05 11.87
N GLU A 234 -14.88 16.32 12.29
CA GLU A 234 -14.75 16.73 13.70
C GLU A 234 -15.81 16.07 14.60
N GLU A 235 -17.09 16.07 14.18
CA GLU A 235 -18.16 15.42 14.94
C GLU A 235 -18.02 13.90 15.07
N PHE A 236 -17.23 13.27 14.16
CA PHE A 236 -16.93 11.84 14.17
C PHE A 236 -15.61 11.52 14.87
N GLY A 237 -14.94 12.53 15.44
CA GLY A 237 -13.68 12.40 16.15
C GLY A 237 -12.50 12.04 15.22
N ILE A 238 -12.53 12.47 13.94
CA ILE A 238 -11.45 12.25 12.99
C ILE A 238 -10.09 12.67 13.55
N LYS A 239 -9.09 11.83 13.38
CA LYS A 239 -7.69 12.17 13.70
C LYS A 239 -6.76 11.76 12.57
N PRO A 240 -5.64 12.47 12.40
CA PRO A 240 -4.55 11.95 11.62
C PRO A 240 -3.90 10.75 12.32
N ILE A 241 -3.51 9.76 11.53
CA ILE A 241 -2.77 8.59 12.00
C ILE A 241 -1.62 8.27 11.05
N ALA A 242 -0.67 7.46 11.53
CA ALA A 242 0.37 6.84 10.71
C ALA A 242 -0.17 5.62 9.93
N PRO A 243 0.56 5.10 8.92
CA PRO A 243 0.24 3.83 8.29
C PRO A 243 0.06 2.73 9.33
N CYS A 244 -1.06 1.99 9.24
CA CYS A 244 -1.40 0.99 10.24
C CYS A 244 -0.94 -0.41 9.80
N GLU A 245 0.26 -0.81 10.21
CA GLU A 245 0.87 -2.09 9.87
C GLU A 245 -0.02 -3.29 10.25
N ALA A 246 -0.60 -3.28 11.45
CA ALA A 246 -1.49 -4.34 11.88
C ALA A 246 -2.65 -4.56 10.88
N ARG A 247 -3.26 -3.47 10.39
CA ARG A 247 -4.40 -3.59 9.47
C ARG A 247 -4.02 -4.05 8.07
N ARG A 248 -2.87 -3.60 7.53
CA ARG A 248 -2.44 -4.09 6.21
C ARG A 248 -2.14 -5.58 6.25
N ILE A 249 -1.38 -6.04 7.28
CA ILE A 249 -1.02 -7.44 7.43
C ILE A 249 -2.27 -8.31 7.65
N GLU A 250 -3.19 -7.91 8.53
CA GLU A 250 -4.49 -8.57 8.70
C GLU A 250 -5.23 -8.73 7.37
N GLY A 251 -5.20 -7.70 6.53
CA GLY A 251 -5.83 -7.66 5.22
C GLY A 251 -5.07 -8.40 4.11
N GLY A 252 -3.88 -8.95 4.39
CA GLY A 252 -3.03 -9.59 3.40
C GLY A 252 -2.54 -8.59 2.34
N ILE A 253 -2.20 -7.36 2.74
CA ILE A 253 -1.69 -6.30 1.88
C ILE A 253 -0.18 -6.19 2.10
N PHE A 254 0.58 -6.34 1.01
CA PHE A 254 2.04 -6.31 1.05
C PHE A 254 2.57 -4.88 0.97
N ASN A 255 3.81 -4.71 1.43
CA ASN A 255 4.60 -3.50 1.27
C ASN A 255 5.80 -3.80 0.37
N TYR A 256 5.86 -3.14 -0.79
CA TYR A 256 7.01 -3.24 -1.69
C TYR A 256 8.25 -2.64 -1.03
N GLY A 257 9.36 -3.34 -1.13
CA GLY A 257 10.63 -2.98 -0.49
C GLY A 257 10.92 -3.81 0.78
N SER A 258 9.89 -4.14 1.58
CA SER A 258 10.03 -5.02 2.74
C SER A 258 9.60 -6.45 2.44
N ASP A 259 8.36 -6.65 2.01
CA ASP A 259 7.79 -7.98 1.80
C ASP A 259 8.23 -8.60 0.47
N MET A 260 8.31 -7.82 -0.56
CA MET A 260 8.69 -8.21 -1.92
C MET A 260 9.54 -7.13 -2.59
N THR A 261 10.39 -7.54 -3.51
CA THR A 261 11.34 -6.69 -4.22
C THR A 261 11.45 -7.09 -5.69
N LEU A 262 12.36 -6.45 -6.43
CA LEU A 262 12.65 -6.79 -7.82
C LEU A 262 13.11 -8.25 -8.02
N ASP A 263 13.69 -8.86 -6.99
CA ASP A 263 14.16 -10.26 -7.03
C ASP A 263 13.02 -11.28 -6.90
N ASP A 264 11.80 -10.82 -6.65
CA ASP A 264 10.62 -11.63 -6.46
C ASP A 264 9.66 -11.49 -7.63
N THR A 265 8.90 -12.54 -7.94
CA THR A 265 7.85 -12.48 -8.97
C THR A 265 6.47 -12.59 -8.33
N PRO A 266 5.40 -12.12 -8.98
CA PRO A 266 4.04 -12.27 -8.44
C PRO A 266 3.62 -13.73 -8.24
N LEU A 267 4.28 -14.69 -8.90
CA LEU A 267 4.02 -16.13 -8.71
C LEU A 267 4.55 -16.66 -7.37
N HIS A 268 5.54 -15.99 -6.79
CA HIS A 268 6.11 -16.34 -5.49
C HIS A 268 5.30 -15.78 -4.31
N VAL A 269 4.37 -14.85 -4.53
CA VAL A 269 3.65 -14.14 -3.47
C VAL A 269 2.22 -14.67 -3.37
N MET A 270 1.83 -15.17 -2.20
CA MET A 270 0.48 -15.75 -1.99
C MET A 270 -0.60 -14.73 -2.33
N GLY A 271 -1.49 -15.10 -3.26
CA GLY A 271 -2.60 -14.26 -3.71
C GLY A 271 -2.26 -13.29 -4.84
N LEU A 272 -0.97 -13.02 -5.17
CA LEU A 272 -0.61 -12.21 -6.32
C LEU A 272 -0.52 -13.02 -7.62
N GLU A 273 -0.33 -14.33 -7.53
CA GLU A 273 -0.30 -15.24 -8.70
C GLU A 273 -1.55 -15.10 -9.60
N ARG A 274 -2.69 -14.75 -9.01
CA ARG A 274 -3.95 -14.50 -9.74
C ARG A 274 -3.91 -13.25 -10.62
N LEU A 275 -2.91 -12.37 -10.45
CA LEU A 275 -2.74 -11.16 -11.25
C LEU A 275 -1.88 -11.40 -12.48
N VAL A 276 -1.24 -12.58 -12.58
CA VAL A 276 -0.55 -13.03 -13.79
C VAL A 276 -1.58 -13.68 -14.71
N GLU A 277 -2.34 -12.81 -15.39
CA GLU A 277 -3.49 -13.21 -16.20
C GLU A 277 -3.04 -13.65 -17.61
N ASP A 278 -3.79 -14.56 -18.21
CA ASP A 278 -3.58 -14.93 -19.61
C ASP A 278 -4.14 -13.81 -20.48
N GLN A 279 -3.25 -13.11 -21.18
CA GLN A 279 -3.61 -12.01 -22.07
C GLN A 279 -2.93 -12.16 -23.43
N PRO A 280 -3.61 -11.74 -24.54
CA PRO A 280 -3.06 -11.88 -25.88
C PRO A 280 -1.89 -10.93 -26.13
N GLN A 281 -1.83 -9.80 -25.43
CA GLN A 281 -0.78 -8.80 -25.55
C GLN A 281 0.54 -9.35 -24.99
N ASP A 282 1.62 -8.92 -25.58
CA ASP A 282 2.95 -9.16 -25.03
C ASP A 282 3.28 -8.08 -23.98
N TYR A 283 3.99 -8.48 -22.91
CA TYR A 283 4.39 -7.58 -21.83
C TYR A 283 5.75 -7.97 -21.27
N MET A 284 6.39 -7.05 -20.58
CA MET A 284 7.66 -7.26 -19.91
C MET A 284 7.58 -8.42 -18.93
N GLY A 285 8.42 -9.44 -19.11
CA GLY A 285 8.47 -10.62 -18.24
C GLY A 285 7.51 -11.75 -18.60
N LYS A 286 6.66 -11.63 -19.64
CA LYS A 286 5.69 -12.67 -20.02
C LYS A 286 6.32 -14.04 -20.18
N ALA A 287 7.36 -14.15 -21.02
CA ALA A 287 8.03 -15.42 -21.26
C ALA A 287 8.67 -16.03 -19.99
N ALA A 288 9.23 -15.18 -19.12
CA ALA A 288 9.81 -15.62 -17.85
C ALA A 288 8.74 -16.15 -16.89
N LEU A 289 7.62 -15.44 -16.78
CA LEU A 289 6.49 -15.86 -15.92
C LEU A 289 5.82 -17.14 -16.45
N GLU A 290 5.65 -17.29 -17.75
CA GLU A 290 5.14 -18.52 -18.37
C GLU A 290 6.07 -19.73 -18.12
N ALA A 291 7.38 -19.51 -18.25
CA ALA A 291 8.37 -20.53 -17.94
C ALA A 291 8.31 -20.91 -16.44
N LEU A 292 8.18 -19.94 -15.56
CA LEU A 292 8.08 -20.16 -14.12
C LEU A 292 6.75 -20.85 -13.74
N LYS A 293 5.62 -20.50 -14.36
CA LYS A 293 4.34 -21.23 -14.21
C LYS A 293 4.52 -22.73 -14.55
N THR A 294 5.30 -23.03 -15.61
CA THR A 294 5.54 -24.42 -16.05
C THR A 294 6.49 -25.16 -15.11
N LYS A 295 7.55 -24.50 -14.66
CA LYS A 295 8.57 -25.09 -13.78
C LYS A 295 8.06 -25.26 -12.35
N GLY A 296 7.18 -24.37 -11.87
CA GLY A 296 6.81 -24.19 -10.48
C GLY A 296 7.80 -23.29 -9.72
N VAL A 297 7.31 -22.65 -8.66
CA VAL A 297 8.12 -21.82 -7.78
C VAL A 297 8.86 -22.68 -6.74
N ASP A 298 10.01 -22.23 -6.30
CA ASP A 298 10.85 -22.93 -5.31
C ASP A 298 10.65 -22.38 -3.88
N ARG A 299 10.10 -21.18 -3.77
CA ARG A 299 9.81 -20.49 -2.49
C ARG A 299 8.49 -19.73 -2.58
N LYS A 300 7.93 -19.35 -1.44
CA LYS A 300 6.71 -18.54 -1.40
C LYS A 300 6.68 -17.60 -0.20
N LEU A 301 6.15 -16.39 -0.40
CA LEU A 301 5.74 -15.50 0.66
C LEU A 301 4.33 -15.88 1.11
N VAL A 302 4.18 -16.16 2.40
CA VAL A 302 2.92 -16.62 3.01
C VAL A 302 2.68 -15.88 4.32
N GLY A 303 1.49 -16.05 4.90
CA GLY A 303 1.18 -15.54 6.24
C GLY A 303 1.95 -16.26 7.33
N LEU A 304 2.12 -15.61 8.47
CA LEU A 304 2.82 -16.11 9.65
C LEU A 304 2.02 -15.82 10.92
N ASP A 305 1.79 -16.83 11.74
CA ASP A 305 1.35 -16.72 13.14
C ASP A 305 2.56 -16.89 14.06
N LEU A 306 2.71 -15.99 15.04
CA LEU A 306 3.82 -16.00 16.00
C LEU A 306 3.28 -16.03 17.43
N PRO A 307 3.76 -16.96 18.28
CA PRO A 307 3.48 -16.94 19.70
C PRO A 307 4.35 -15.89 20.41
N GLY A 308 4.04 -15.61 21.68
CA GLY A 308 4.85 -14.78 22.56
C GLY A 308 4.22 -13.45 22.91
N ASP A 309 5.01 -12.58 23.49
CA ASP A 309 4.59 -11.25 23.92
C ASP A 309 4.21 -10.38 22.71
N GLN A 310 3.42 -9.34 22.96
CA GLN A 310 2.97 -8.41 21.93
C GLN A 310 4.15 -7.70 21.24
N LEU A 311 4.27 -7.86 19.94
CA LEU A 311 5.20 -7.09 19.12
C LEU A 311 4.62 -5.67 18.89
N ARG A 312 5.17 -4.69 19.62
CA ARG A 312 4.67 -3.31 19.63
C ARG A 312 5.42 -2.37 18.69
N ALA A 313 6.47 -2.86 18.06
CA ALA A 313 7.26 -2.13 17.06
C ALA A 313 7.43 -2.99 15.81
N GLU A 314 7.60 -2.34 14.69
CA GLU A 314 8.02 -2.98 13.45
C GLU A 314 9.40 -3.62 13.62
N LEU A 315 9.68 -4.65 12.82
CA LEU A 315 10.99 -5.29 12.83
C LEU A 315 12.05 -4.31 12.33
N SER A 316 13.14 -4.15 13.08
CA SER A 316 14.27 -3.32 12.62
C SER A 316 15.06 -3.98 11.49
N ARG A 317 14.91 -5.29 11.35
CA ARG A 317 15.46 -6.11 10.26
C ARG A 317 14.68 -7.42 10.13
N THR A 318 14.79 -8.08 9.00
CA THR A 318 14.19 -9.41 8.80
C THR A 318 14.75 -10.45 9.79
N TRP A 319 13.91 -11.41 10.21
CA TRP A 319 14.31 -12.53 11.04
C TRP A 319 14.54 -13.77 10.20
N ASP A 320 15.52 -14.58 10.57
CA ASP A 320 15.86 -15.79 9.82
C ASP A 320 14.90 -16.94 10.11
N VAL A 321 14.43 -17.61 9.04
CA VAL A 321 13.80 -18.94 9.17
C VAL A 321 14.88 -19.98 8.98
N VAL A 322 15.02 -20.89 9.97
CA VAL A 322 16.09 -21.89 10.02
C VAL A 322 15.53 -23.29 9.88
N ARG A 323 16.21 -24.13 9.10
CA ARG A 323 15.98 -25.57 8.99
C ARG A 323 17.33 -26.31 9.03
N ASP A 324 17.47 -27.23 9.97
CA ASP A 324 18.70 -28.01 10.16
C ASP A 324 19.97 -27.13 10.30
N GLY A 325 19.85 -26.02 11.03
CA GLY A 325 20.94 -25.07 11.25
C GLY A 325 21.32 -24.20 10.05
N THR A 326 20.50 -24.19 9.00
CA THR A 326 20.71 -23.37 7.80
C THR A 326 19.55 -22.40 7.63
N THR A 327 19.85 -21.12 7.34
CA THR A 327 18.84 -20.13 6.97
C THR A 327 18.24 -20.51 5.62
N VAL A 328 16.91 -20.73 5.59
CA VAL A 328 16.17 -21.15 4.40
C VAL A 328 15.10 -20.13 3.99
N GLY A 329 14.83 -19.13 4.81
CA GLY A 329 13.82 -18.12 4.55
C GLY A 329 13.96 -16.94 5.49
N ARG A 330 12.99 -16.02 5.44
CA ARG A 330 13.01 -14.82 6.31
C ARG A 330 11.61 -14.34 6.63
N VAL A 331 11.38 -13.88 7.84
CA VAL A 331 10.22 -13.06 8.23
C VAL A 331 10.50 -11.65 7.74
N THR A 332 9.60 -11.10 6.94
CA THR A 332 9.76 -9.75 6.37
C THR A 332 9.13 -8.69 7.26
N ASP A 333 8.02 -9.03 7.90
CA ASP A 333 7.33 -8.17 8.82
C ASP A 333 6.53 -8.99 9.84
N ALA A 334 6.37 -8.44 11.05
CA ALA A 334 5.54 -9.03 12.08
C ALA A 334 5.08 -7.97 13.09
N VAL A 335 3.82 -8.06 13.53
CA VAL A 335 3.20 -7.08 14.41
C VAL A 335 2.12 -7.73 15.27
N TRP A 336 1.84 -7.15 16.41
CA TRP A 336 0.66 -7.50 17.20
C TRP A 336 -0.61 -7.02 16.49
N SER A 337 -1.56 -7.94 16.29
CA SER A 337 -2.92 -7.63 15.82
C SER A 337 -3.86 -7.51 17.02
N PRO A 338 -4.34 -6.30 17.38
CA PRO A 338 -5.32 -6.15 18.46
C PRO A 338 -6.63 -6.86 18.17
N GLY A 339 -7.06 -6.91 16.90
CA GLY A 339 -8.32 -7.56 16.50
C GLY A 339 -8.27 -9.08 16.53
N LEU A 340 -7.09 -9.68 16.40
CA LEU A 340 -6.88 -11.13 16.44
C LEU A 340 -6.28 -11.61 17.77
N GLU A 341 -5.84 -10.67 18.63
CA GLU A 341 -5.18 -10.92 19.92
C GLU A 341 -3.95 -11.84 19.79
N ARG A 342 -3.15 -11.65 18.71
CA ARG A 342 -1.95 -12.43 18.43
C ARG A 342 -1.01 -11.69 17.51
N ASN A 343 0.29 -12.10 17.51
CA ASN A 343 1.24 -11.58 16.52
C ASN A 343 1.03 -12.28 15.18
N ILE A 344 1.00 -11.50 14.12
CA ILE A 344 0.88 -11.96 12.72
C ILE A 344 1.96 -11.30 11.88
N GLY A 345 2.26 -11.90 10.73
CA GLY A 345 3.29 -11.36 9.84
C GLY A 345 3.30 -12.01 8.48
N PHE A 346 4.37 -11.74 7.73
CA PHE A 346 4.67 -12.40 6.47
C PHE A 346 6.03 -13.07 6.51
N VAL A 347 6.14 -14.21 5.82
CA VAL A 347 7.35 -15.02 5.83
C VAL A 347 7.62 -15.63 4.46
N TRP A 348 8.86 -15.48 4.00
CA TRP A 348 9.41 -16.24 2.89
C TRP A 348 9.86 -17.60 3.36
N VAL A 349 9.41 -18.66 2.71
CA VAL A 349 9.80 -20.05 3.00
C VAL A 349 9.97 -20.83 1.69
N PRO A 350 10.78 -21.93 1.70
CA PRO A 350 10.76 -22.90 0.62
C PRO A 350 9.36 -23.41 0.35
N ILE A 351 9.06 -23.80 -0.89
CA ILE A 351 7.71 -24.21 -1.30
C ILE A 351 7.18 -25.41 -0.52
N ASP A 352 8.06 -26.32 -0.10
CA ASP A 352 7.70 -27.48 0.74
C ASP A 352 7.34 -27.13 2.19
N MET A 353 7.59 -25.87 2.60
CA MET A 353 7.21 -25.32 3.91
C MET A 353 6.05 -24.30 3.83
N ALA A 354 5.50 -24.05 2.64
CA ALA A 354 4.54 -22.97 2.42
C ALA A 354 3.08 -23.32 2.80
N GLU A 355 2.77 -24.60 3.05
CA GLU A 355 1.43 -25.03 3.43
C GLU A 355 1.05 -24.46 4.81
N PRO A 356 -0.17 -23.87 4.95
CA PRO A 356 -0.64 -23.34 6.22
C PRO A 356 -0.62 -24.40 7.33
N GLY A 357 -0.15 -24.02 8.51
CA GLY A 357 0.03 -24.91 9.67
C GLY A 357 1.42 -25.55 9.77
N THR A 358 2.33 -25.23 8.85
CA THR A 358 3.72 -25.70 8.92
C THR A 358 4.49 -24.94 10.00
N LYS A 359 5.15 -25.67 10.90
CA LYS A 359 5.98 -25.11 11.96
C LYS A 359 7.31 -24.64 11.41
N LEU A 360 7.74 -23.46 11.88
CA LEU A 360 8.98 -22.80 11.48
C LEU A 360 9.83 -22.51 12.73
N GLU A 361 11.13 -22.78 12.64
CA GLU A 361 12.11 -22.25 13.59
C GLU A 361 12.54 -20.87 13.12
N ILE A 362 12.35 -19.84 13.96
CA ILE A 362 12.62 -18.46 13.63
C ILE A 362 13.65 -17.89 14.62
N HIS A 363 14.73 -17.33 14.10
CA HIS A 363 15.76 -16.66 14.87
C HIS A 363 15.54 -15.15 14.80
N THR A 364 15.16 -14.54 15.92
CA THR A 364 14.83 -13.12 16.00
C THR A 364 16.10 -12.25 16.03
N GLU A 365 15.93 -10.96 15.76
CA GLU A 365 17.01 -9.97 15.83
C GLU A 365 17.64 -9.84 17.22
N HIS A 366 16.94 -10.23 18.29
CA HIS A 366 17.43 -10.22 19.67
C HIS A 366 18.17 -11.52 20.05
N GLY A 367 18.40 -12.42 19.09
CA GLY A 367 19.10 -13.68 19.31
C GLY A 367 18.28 -14.74 20.04
N THR A 368 16.96 -14.59 20.10
CA THR A 368 16.03 -15.61 20.61
C THR A 368 15.54 -16.50 19.49
N THR A 369 15.24 -17.76 19.81
CA THR A 369 14.58 -18.69 18.88
C THR A 369 13.12 -18.84 19.27
N ILE A 370 12.21 -18.68 18.31
CA ILE A 370 10.78 -18.88 18.50
C ILE A 370 10.23 -19.87 17.47
N GLU A 371 9.15 -20.57 17.80
CA GLU A 371 8.42 -21.41 16.84
C GLU A 371 7.26 -20.62 16.27
N GLY A 372 7.29 -20.28 14.97
CA GLY A 372 6.18 -19.70 14.23
C GLY A 372 5.39 -20.77 13.46
N THR A 373 4.28 -20.38 12.87
CA THR A 373 3.44 -21.28 12.05
C THR A 373 2.98 -20.53 10.80
N THR A 374 3.14 -21.14 9.62
CA THR A 374 2.64 -20.56 8.38
C THR A 374 1.11 -20.45 8.39
N ALA A 375 0.59 -19.41 7.78
CA ALA A 375 -0.85 -19.13 7.75
C ALA A 375 -1.33 -18.73 6.35
N SER A 376 -2.63 -18.89 6.13
CA SER A 376 -3.30 -18.32 4.96
C SER A 376 -3.51 -16.81 5.14
N ILE A 377 -3.51 -16.07 4.04
CA ILE A 377 -3.89 -14.67 3.99
C ILE A 377 -5.07 -14.44 3.05
N PRO A 378 -5.91 -13.43 3.30
CA PRO A 378 -5.89 -12.50 4.44
C PRO A 378 -6.23 -13.18 5.77
N PHE A 379 -5.75 -12.63 6.89
CA PHE A 379 -6.08 -13.12 8.23
C PHE A 379 -7.51 -12.75 8.66
N VAL A 380 -8.04 -11.67 8.11
CA VAL A 380 -9.42 -11.21 8.34
C VAL A 380 -10.16 -11.05 7.01
N ASP A 381 -11.48 -11.23 7.02
CA ASP A 381 -12.30 -10.99 5.84
C ASP A 381 -12.33 -9.49 5.49
N PRO A 382 -11.84 -9.07 4.31
CA PRO A 382 -11.76 -7.66 3.95
C PRO A 382 -13.15 -7.02 3.78
N ARG A 383 -13.48 -6.05 4.63
CA ARG A 383 -14.76 -5.29 4.57
C ARG A 383 -14.76 -4.18 3.51
N LYS A 384 -13.62 -3.88 2.90
CA LYS A 384 -13.43 -2.77 1.92
C LYS A 384 -14.35 -2.83 0.70
N LYS A 385 -14.87 -4.00 0.35
CA LYS A 385 -15.79 -4.19 -0.79
C LYS A 385 -17.26 -3.96 -0.44
N ALA A 386 -17.63 -3.79 0.82
CA ALA A 386 -19.00 -3.49 1.20
C ALA A 386 -19.49 -2.25 0.44
N PRO A 387 -20.76 -2.17 -0.02
CA PRO A 387 -21.28 -0.96 -0.65
C PRO A 387 -21.09 0.26 0.26
N ALA A 388 -20.68 1.42 -0.29
CA ALA A 388 -20.50 2.61 0.52
C ALA A 388 -21.78 3.02 1.26
N ALA A 389 -22.94 2.83 0.63
CA ALA A 389 -24.26 3.05 1.25
C ALA A 389 -24.56 2.12 2.44
N ALA A 390 -23.89 0.98 2.56
CA ALA A 390 -24.03 0.09 3.72
C ALA A 390 -23.20 0.58 4.93
N LEU A 391 -22.41 1.64 4.75
CA LEU A 391 -21.59 2.30 5.76
C LEU A 391 -22.22 3.61 6.25
N ALA A 392 -23.39 3.98 5.69
CA ALA A 392 -24.12 5.19 5.99
C ALA A 392 -24.83 5.14 7.37
#